data_e3c155594c23fa29809d5875b4fd32f0
#
_entry.id   e3c155594c23fa29809d5875b4fd32f0
#
_cell.length_a   1.000
_cell.length_b   1.000
_cell.length_c   1.000
_cell.angle_alpha   90.00
_cell.angle_beta   90.00
_cell.angle_gamma   90.00
#
_symmetry.space_group_name_H-M   'P 1'
#
loop_
_entity.id
_entity.type
_entity.pdbx_description
1 polymer ?
#
loop_
_entity_poly.entity_id
_entity_poly.type
_entity_poly.pdbx_seq_one_letter_code
_entity_poly.pdbx_strand_id
1 'polypeptide(L)'
;MKPLKARATVICRHAKHAHKWLWVRKPKAAWTLPGGKVEPGETPLQAAERELLEETGLQAQSLTLLMRHETPERVHYVFEAEFADAPHPTAQREIADCCFAHIDRVPVLKDEIRLLIRSLLACDQATAASIR
;
A
#
# COMPACT_ATOMS: atom_id res chain seq x y z
N MET A 1 15.08 -10.92 -22.09
CA MET A 1 13.84 -10.56 -21.38
C MET A 1 14.16 -9.69 -20.18
N LYS A 2 13.53 -8.52 -20.08
CA LYS A 2 13.75 -7.68 -18.91
C LYS A 2 12.99 -8.24 -17.73
N PRO A 3 13.60 -8.32 -16.53
CA PRO A 3 12.85 -8.72 -15.33
C PRO A 3 11.78 -7.70 -15.01
N LEU A 4 10.70 -8.15 -14.39
CA LEU A 4 9.64 -7.25 -13.93
C LEU A 4 10.18 -6.30 -12.87
N LYS A 5 9.76 -5.04 -12.94
CA LYS A 5 10.09 -4.06 -11.90
C LYS A 5 9.29 -4.39 -10.63
N ALA A 6 9.97 -4.42 -9.50
CA ALA A 6 9.34 -4.72 -8.22
C ALA A 6 8.98 -3.44 -7.47
N ARG A 7 7.79 -3.42 -6.89
CA ARG A 7 7.31 -2.35 -5.99
C ARG A 7 6.84 -2.96 -4.68
N ALA A 8 7.02 -2.21 -3.61
CA ALA A 8 6.43 -2.53 -2.32
C ALA A 8 5.26 -1.56 -2.10
N THR A 9 4.11 -2.10 -1.70
CA THR A 9 2.88 -1.34 -1.49
C THR A 9 2.38 -1.65 -0.09
N VAL A 10 1.93 -0.64 0.66
CA VAL A 10 1.58 -0.81 2.07
C VAL A 10 0.14 -0.41 2.33
N ILE A 11 -0.59 -1.28 3.03
CA ILE A 11 -1.92 -1.00 3.52
C ILE A 11 -1.81 -0.61 5.00
N CYS A 12 -2.20 0.62 5.31
CA CYS A 12 -2.26 1.13 6.68
C CYS A 12 -3.71 1.44 7.01
N ARG A 13 -4.26 0.78 8.03
CA ARG A 13 -5.64 0.98 8.43
C ARG A 13 -5.76 2.02 9.52
N HIS A 14 -6.83 2.80 9.49
CA HIS A 14 -7.15 3.74 10.56
C HIS A 14 -7.38 2.96 11.87
N ALA A 15 -6.87 3.49 12.98
CA ALA A 15 -6.93 2.79 14.28
C ALA A 15 -8.35 2.43 14.74
N LYS A 16 -9.32 3.32 14.48
CA LYS A 16 -10.72 3.14 14.90
C LYS A 16 -11.63 2.65 13.77
N HIS A 17 -11.25 2.89 12.52
CA HIS A 17 -12.06 2.59 11.34
C HIS A 17 -11.23 1.79 10.35
N ALA A 18 -11.17 0.47 10.55
CA ALA A 18 -10.29 -0.42 9.78
C ALA A 18 -10.58 -0.45 8.27
N HIS A 19 -11.78 -0.01 7.85
CA HIS A 19 -12.13 0.11 6.44
C HIS A 19 -11.58 1.37 5.79
N LYS A 20 -11.05 2.31 6.58
CA LYS A 20 -10.40 3.50 6.08
C LYS A 20 -8.92 3.23 6.01
N TRP A 21 -8.38 3.20 4.80
CA TRP A 21 -6.97 2.99 4.53
C TRP A 21 -6.27 4.31 4.31
N LEU A 22 -4.95 4.32 4.50
CA LEU A 22 -4.12 5.48 4.23
C LEU A 22 -3.84 5.59 2.73
N TRP A 23 -4.15 6.76 2.16
CA TRP A 23 -3.89 7.09 0.77
C TRP A 23 -2.92 8.24 0.69
N VAL A 24 -2.09 8.25 -0.35
CA VAL A 24 -1.12 9.32 -0.62
C VAL A 24 -1.24 9.75 -2.07
N ARG A 25 -0.81 10.97 -2.36
CA ARG A 25 -0.69 11.43 -3.74
C ARG A 25 0.44 12.43 -3.90
N LYS A 26 1.06 12.41 -5.07
CA LYS A 26 2.00 13.43 -5.51
C LYS A 26 1.21 14.62 -6.10
N PRO A 27 1.82 15.81 -6.22
CA PRO A 27 1.13 16.95 -6.82
C PRO A 27 0.58 16.60 -8.20
N LYS A 28 -0.69 16.93 -8.44
CA LYS A 28 -1.39 16.71 -9.73
C LYS A 28 -1.49 15.24 -10.15
N ALA A 29 -1.27 14.31 -9.23
CA ALA A 29 -1.35 12.87 -9.52
C ALA A 29 -2.60 12.26 -8.89
N ALA A 30 -2.98 11.07 -9.39
CA ALA A 30 -4.04 10.27 -8.80
C ALA A 30 -3.62 9.73 -7.43
N TRP A 31 -4.59 9.44 -6.58
CA TRP A 31 -4.35 8.81 -5.29
C TRP A 31 -3.83 7.38 -5.46
N THR A 32 -2.99 6.96 -4.54
CA THR A 32 -2.40 5.63 -4.52
C THR A 32 -2.15 5.21 -3.08
N LEU A 33 -1.81 3.93 -2.89
CA LEU A 33 -1.35 3.45 -1.59
C LEU A 33 0.13 3.83 -1.39
N PRO A 34 0.57 4.01 -0.13
CA PRO A 34 1.99 4.25 0.14
C PRO A 34 2.85 3.14 -0.43
N GLY A 35 4.00 3.49 -0.95
CA GLY A 35 4.94 2.52 -1.49
C GLY A 35 5.83 3.08 -2.59
N GLY A 36 6.66 2.23 -3.16
CA GLY A 36 7.57 2.62 -4.21
C GLY A 36 8.42 1.48 -4.71
N LYS A 37 9.42 1.81 -5.51
CA LYS A 37 10.31 0.83 -6.12
C LYS A 37 11.16 0.12 -5.07
N VAL A 38 11.33 -1.18 -5.27
CA VAL A 38 12.34 -1.95 -4.54
C VAL A 38 13.69 -1.66 -5.21
N GLU A 39 14.61 -1.10 -4.47
CA GLU A 39 15.91 -0.70 -4.98
C GLU A 39 16.90 -1.89 -5.00
N PRO A 40 17.97 -1.82 -5.83
CA PRO A 40 18.98 -2.87 -5.85
C PRO A 40 19.55 -3.14 -4.45
N GLY A 41 19.65 -4.42 -4.08
CA GLY A 41 20.15 -4.83 -2.77
C GLY A 41 19.13 -4.73 -1.64
N GLU A 42 17.94 -4.26 -1.93
CA GLU A 42 16.85 -4.10 -0.96
C GLU A 42 15.84 -5.22 -1.12
N THR A 43 15.34 -5.76 0.01
CA THR A 43 14.20 -6.69 -0.05
C THR A 43 12.90 -5.91 -0.20
N PRO A 44 11.81 -6.54 -0.67
CA PRO A 44 10.51 -5.88 -0.70
C PRO A 44 10.07 -5.35 0.68
N LEU A 45 10.35 -6.08 1.76
CA LEU A 45 10.05 -5.65 3.12
C LEU A 45 10.80 -4.37 3.48
N GLN A 46 12.09 -4.31 3.15
CA GLN A 46 12.92 -3.12 3.40
C GLN A 46 12.42 -1.93 2.60
N ALA A 47 12.01 -2.15 1.36
CA ALA A 47 11.43 -1.10 0.52
C ALA A 47 10.12 -0.57 1.13
N ALA A 48 9.27 -1.47 1.63
CA ALA A 48 8.02 -1.09 2.29
C ALA A 48 8.28 -0.20 3.50
N GLU A 49 9.22 -0.59 4.37
CA GLU A 49 9.59 0.19 5.55
C GLU A 49 10.11 1.57 5.16
N ARG A 50 11.01 1.61 4.20
CA ARG A 50 11.65 2.85 3.74
C ARG A 50 10.64 3.80 3.11
N GLU A 51 9.82 3.32 2.18
CA GLU A 51 8.85 4.15 1.47
C GLU A 51 7.77 4.69 2.42
N LEU A 52 7.30 3.87 3.34
CA LEU A 52 6.31 4.31 4.32
C LEU A 52 6.85 5.45 5.17
N LEU A 53 8.09 5.32 5.65
CA LEU A 53 8.74 6.36 6.42
C LEU A 53 8.97 7.63 5.59
N GLU A 54 9.48 7.48 4.37
CA GLU A 54 9.77 8.62 3.50
C GLU A 54 8.52 9.40 3.12
N GLU A 55 7.42 8.72 2.84
CA GLU A 55 6.21 9.36 2.33
C GLU A 55 5.30 9.88 3.43
N THR A 56 5.26 9.22 4.58
CA THR A 56 4.25 9.50 5.62
C THR A 56 4.84 9.73 7.02
N GLY A 57 6.13 9.49 7.20
CA GLY A 57 6.77 9.57 8.51
C GLY A 57 6.44 8.42 9.44
N LEU A 58 5.70 7.41 8.99
CA LEU A 58 5.27 6.30 9.83
C LEU A 58 6.31 5.20 9.89
N GLN A 59 6.43 4.61 11.09
CA GLN A 59 7.22 3.39 11.31
C GLN A 59 6.27 2.31 11.83
N ALA A 60 6.11 1.25 11.08
CA ALA A 60 5.27 0.13 11.48
C ALA A 60 5.97 -0.75 12.52
N GLN A 61 5.21 -1.28 13.46
CA GLN A 61 5.69 -2.29 14.38
C GLN A 61 5.96 -3.60 13.63
N SER A 62 5.10 -3.94 12.67
CA SER A 62 5.28 -5.08 11.80
C SER A 62 4.69 -4.82 10.43
N LEU A 63 5.22 -5.52 9.44
CA LEU A 63 4.73 -5.51 8.06
C LEU A 63 4.55 -6.96 7.64
N THR A 64 3.33 -7.34 7.30
CA THR A 64 2.99 -8.70 6.89
C THR A 64 2.68 -8.73 5.40
N LEU A 65 3.35 -9.61 4.66
CA LEU A 65 3.09 -9.79 3.24
C LEU A 65 1.71 -10.42 3.05
N LEU A 66 0.81 -9.73 2.36
CA LEU A 66 -0.53 -10.20 2.07
C LEU A 66 -0.62 -10.92 0.73
N MET A 67 0.04 -10.39 -0.29
CA MET A 67 -0.01 -10.96 -1.63
C MET A 67 1.10 -10.41 -2.51
N ARG A 68 1.33 -11.10 -3.61
CA ARG A 68 2.16 -10.68 -4.71
C ARG A 68 1.25 -10.51 -5.93
N HIS A 69 1.16 -9.30 -6.44
CA HIS A 69 0.30 -8.98 -7.58
C HIS A 69 1.14 -8.63 -8.80
N GLU A 70 1.02 -9.40 -9.87
CA GLU A 70 1.77 -9.17 -11.11
C GLU A 70 0.91 -8.48 -12.16
N THR A 71 1.52 -7.51 -12.83
CA THR A 71 1.01 -6.92 -14.06
C THR A 71 2.03 -7.20 -15.16
N PRO A 72 1.73 -6.93 -16.44
CA PRO A 72 2.72 -7.12 -17.49
C PRO A 72 4.03 -6.35 -17.29
N GLU A 73 4.01 -5.27 -16.52
CA GLU A 73 5.16 -4.37 -16.37
C GLU A 73 5.86 -4.49 -15.04
N ARG A 74 5.17 -4.90 -13.97
CA ARG A 74 5.75 -4.90 -12.63
C ARG A 74 5.10 -5.93 -11.71
N VAL A 75 5.78 -6.19 -10.60
CA VAL A 75 5.23 -7.01 -9.52
C VAL A 75 5.09 -6.15 -8.28
N HIS A 76 3.90 -6.18 -7.65
CA HIS A 76 3.63 -5.49 -6.41
C HIS A 76 3.68 -6.49 -5.26
N TYR A 77 4.53 -6.22 -4.28
CA TYR A 77 4.53 -6.92 -3.00
C TYR A 77 3.68 -6.08 -2.05
N VAL A 78 2.53 -6.61 -1.64
CA VAL A 78 1.55 -5.87 -0.83
C VAL A 78 1.66 -6.29 0.61
N PHE A 79 1.95 -5.33 1.49
CA PHE A 79 2.11 -5.55 2.92
C PHE A 79 1.01 -4.84 3.70
N GLU A 80 0.60 -5.43 4.82
CA GLU A 80 -0.23 -4.75 5.79
C GLU A 80 0.64 -4.32 6.96
N ALA A 81 0.54 -3.05 7.34
CA ALA A 81 1.29 -2.49 8.45
C ALA A 81 0.48 -2.57 9.74
N GLU A 82 1.14 -2.92 10.84
CA GLU A 82 0.57 -2.85 12.18
C GLU A 82 1.36 -1.84 12.99
N PHE A 83 0.68 -1.10 13.84
CA PHE A 83 1.27 -0.04 14.66
C PHE A 83 0.96 -0.29 16.14
N ALA A 84 1.95 -0.01 17.00
CA ALA A 84 1.77 -0.11 18.45
C ALA A 84 0.75 0.91 18.96
N ASP A 85 0.78 2.11 18.39
CA ASP A 85 -0.13 3.22 18.72
C ASP A 85 -0.83 3.69 17.45
N ALA A 86 -1.91 4.49 17.60
CA ALA A 86 -2.63 5.03 16.46
C ALA A 86 -1.67 5.81 15.54
N PRO A 87 -1.62 5.48 14.24
CA PRO A 87 -0.70 6.16 13.33
C PRO A 87 -1.16 7.57 12.99
N HIS A 88 -0.22 8.51 12.99
CA HIS A 88 -0.46 9.91 12.63
C HIS A 88 0.42 10.27 11.42
N PRO A 89 -0.05 9.98 10.20
CA PRO A 89 0.74 10.24 9.00
C PRO A 89 0.84 11.75 8.71
N THR A 90 1.98 12.13 8.15
CA THR A 90 2.24 13.49 7.67
C THR A 90 2.83 13.39 6.28
N ALA A 91 2.23 14.08 5.30
CA ALA A 91 2.76 14.09 3.94
C ALA A 91 4.20 14.64 3.95
N GLN A 92 5.14 13.86 3.42
CA GLN A 92 6.56 14.19 3.40
C GLN A 92 7.16 14.01 2.02
N ARG A 93 8.29 14.66 1.79
CA ARG A 93 9.03 14.62 0.53
C ARG A 93 8.16 15.04 -0.64
N GLU A 94 8.05 14.19 -1.66
CA GLU A 94 7.29 14.48 -2.87
C GLU A 94 5.79 14.26 -2.72
N ILE A 95 5.32 13.80 -1.56
CA ILE A 95 3.90 13.58 -1.30
C ILE A 95 3.23 14.92 -1.00
N ALA A 96 2.24 15.29 -1.79
CA ALA A 96 1.48 16.53 -1.60
C ALA A 96 0.42 16.40 -0.52
N ASP A 97 -0.16 15.21 -0.36
CA ASP A 97 -1.27 15.00 0.57
C ASP A 97 -1.36 13.53 0.98
N CYS A 98 -1.87 13.31 2.18
CA CYS A 98 -2.19 11.97 2.67
C CYS A 98 -3.44 12.03 3.53
N CYS A 99 -4.24 10.98 3.50
CA CYS A 99 -5.45 10.90 4.32
C CYS A 99 -5.90 9.44 4.48
N PHE A 100 -6.62 9.20 5.57
CA PHE A 100 -7.37 7.95 5.74
C PHE A 100 -8.73 8.12 5.11
N ALA A 101 -9.12 7.20 4.23
CA ALA A 101 -10.43 7.23 3.59
C ALA A 101 -10.85 5.83 3.18
N HIS A 102 -12.17 5.62 3.10
CA HIS A 102 -12.74 4.43 2.49
C HIS A 102 -12.43 4.48 0.99
N ILE A 103 -12.13 3.33 0.38
CA ILE A 103 -11.79 3.27 -1.05
C ILE A 103 -12.85 3.96 -1.93
N ASP A 104 -14.12 3.81 -1.58
CA ASP A 104 -15.24 4.40 -2.34
C ASP A 104 -15.26 5.92 -2.28
N ARG A 105 -14.51 6.53 -1.36
CA ARG A 105 -14.44 7.97 -1.19
C ARG A 105 -13.19 8.59 -1.80
N VAL A 106 -12.30 7.77 -2.37
CA VAL A 106 -11.10 8.26 -3.05
C VAL A 106 -11.50 8.72 -4.45
N PRO A 107 -11.44 10.04 -4.75
CA PRO A 107 -12.05 10.57 -5.98
C PRO A 107 -11.34 10.15 -7.26
N VAL A 108 -10.02 10.10 -7.25
CA VAL A 108 -9.23 9.71 -8.43
C VAL A 108 -8.17 8.73 -7.96
N LEU A 109 -8.35 7.47 -8.30
CA LEU A 109 -7.47 6.37 -7.89
C LEU A 109 -6.75 5.84 -9.12
N LYS A 110 -5.44 5.53 -8.99
CA LYS A 110 -4.68 4.89 -10.07
C LYS A 110 -5.33 3.56 -10.45
N ASP A 111 -5.47 3.31 -11.75
CA ASP A 111 -6.11 2.08 -12.25
C ASP A 111 -5.39 0.81 -11.79
N GLU A 112 -4.06 0.82 -11.78
CA GLU A 112 -3.25 -0.31 -11.32
C GLU A 112 -3.55 -0.66 -9.85
N ILE A 113 -3.72 0.36 -9.01
CA ILE A 113 -4.06 0.18 -7.61
C ILE A 113 -5.49 -0.35 -7.46
N ARG A 114 -6.42 0.12 -8.27
CA ARG A 114 -7.80 -0.37 -8.28
C ARG A 114 -7.85 -1.87 -8.60
N LEU A 115 -7.09 -2.31 -9.59
CA LEU A 115 -7.00 -3.72 -9.96
C LEU A 115 -6.34 -4.56 -8.85
N LEU A 116 -5.29 -4.04 -8.25
CA LEU A 116 -4.60 -4.68 -7.12
C LEU A 116 -5.56 -4.91 -5.96
N ILE A 117 -6.36 -3.90 -5.61
CA ILE A 117 -7.31 -3.99 -4.50
C ILE A 117 -8.41 -5.00 -4.81
N ARG A 118 -8.90 -5.07 -6.04
CA ARG A 118 -9.87 -6.09 -6.45
C ARG A 118 -9.31 -7.48 -6.26
N SER A 119 -8.06 -7.71 -6.64
CA SER A 119 -7.39 -9.01 -6.45
C SER A 119 -7.26 -9.35 -4.97
N LEU A 120 -6.91 -8.37 -4.14
CA LEU A 120 -6.76 -8.56 -2.71
C LEU A 120 -8.10 -8.92 -2.06
N LEU A 121 -9.18 -8.22 -2.38
CA LEU A 121 -10.51 -8.48 -1.83
C LEU A 121 -11.05 -9.85 -2.31
N ALA A 122 -10.76 -10.23 -3.53
CA ALA A 122 -11.14 -11.55 -4.06
C ALA A 122 -10.44 -12.68 -3.28
N CYS A 123 -9.16 -12.52 -2.95
CA CYS A 123 -8.41 -13.47 -2.13
C CYS A 123 -9.02 -13.61 -0.74
N ASP A 124 -9.38 -12.51 -0.10
CA ASP A 124 -10.01 -12.50 1.21
C ASP A 124 -11.35 -13.24 1.18
N GLN A 125 -12.17 -13.00 0.17
CA GLN A 125 -13.47 -13.66 0.01
C GLN A 125 -13.30 -15.16 -0.23
N ALA A 126 -12.34 -15.55 -1.07
CA ALA A 126 -12.07 -16.96 -1.34
C ALA A 126 -11.60 -17.68 -0.07
N THR A 127 -10.74 -17.06 0.73
CA THR A 127 -10.27 -17.59 2.00
C THR A 127 -11.42 -17.74 2.99
N ALA A 128 -12.25 -16.72 3.12
CA ALA A 128 -13.44 -16.75 4.00
C ALA A 128 -14.42 -17.85 3.58
N ALA A 129 -14.64 -18.04 2.28
CA ALA A 129 -15.51 -19.07 1.76
C ALA A 129 -14.98 -20.47 2.05
N SER A 130 -13.66 -20.68 1.99
CA SER A 130 -13.07 -22.00 2.24
C SER A 130 -13.03 -22.40 3.71
N ILE A 131 -13.16 -21.46 4.63
CA ILE A 131 -13.21 -21.74 6.06
C ILE A 131 -14.60 -22.23 6.50
N ARG A 132 -15.62 -21.93 5.74
CA ARG A 132 -16.97 -22.38 6.01
C ARG A 132 -17.15 -23.84 5.53
#